data_665c9a3809b62d6f3afd126544f221fa
#
_entry.id   665c9a3809b62d6f3afd126544f221fa
#
_cell.length_a   1.000
_cell.length_b   1.000
_cell.length_c   1.000
_cell.angle_alpha   90.00
_cell.angle_beta   90.00
_cell.angle_gamma   90.00
#
_symmetry.space_group_name_H-M   'P 1'
#
loop_
_entity.id
_entity.type
_entity.pdbx_description
1 polymer ?
#
loop_
_entity_poly.entity_id
_entity_poly.type
_entity_poly.pdbx_seq_one_letter_code
_entity_poly.pdbx_strand_id
1 'polypeptide(L)'
;MKRLISTLNLSKEDWLRYRKCGITGTDAGAILGLNPYRSAFQVYHDKISDTIWNIDNEAMRQGRDLEDYVAQRFTEATGLKVRRANAIYQSEEHPLLLADFDRLIVGQKAGLECKTVSPFSADKWADGKIPAHYMAQVNHYLAVSGFDCWYIAALIFGKELVIHKITTDKEVLNNLIAREEHFWKYNVMPEIPPVPTGSEGGYTADQSAVLCR
;
A
#
# COMPACT_ATOMS: atom_id res chain seq x y z
N MET A 1 7.78 13.72 -7.21
CA MET A 1 8.43 12.48 -6.70
C MET A 1 9.75 12.25 -7.41
N LYS A 2 10.71 11.67 -6.72
CA LYS A 2 11.98 11.20 -7.29
C LYS A 2 12.10 9.67 -7.17
N ARG A 3 12.84 9.07 -8.09
CA ARG A 3 13.18 7.64 -8.02
C ARG A 3 14.25 7.44 -6.94
N LEU A 4 13.94 6.65 -5.91
CA LEU A 4 14.90 6.33 -4.85
C LEU A 4 15.84 5.22 -5.31
N ILE A 5 15.30 4.09 -5.79
CA ILE A 5 16.07 2.95 -6.27
C ILE A 5 15.29 2.16 -7.34
N SER A 6 16.03 1.52 -8.25
CA SER A 6 15.45 0.56 -9.20
C SER A 6 15.19 -0.78 -8.53
N THR A 7 14.04 -1.40 -8.81
CA THR A 7 13.71 -2.73 -8.31
C THR A 7 14.02 -3.86 -9.29
N LEU A 8 14.52 -3.56 -10.50
CA LEU A 8 14.77 -4.57 -11.55
C LEU A 8 15.72 -5.68 -11.13
N ASN A 9 16.77 -5.33 -10.37
CA ASN A 9 17.78 -6.29 -9.91
C ASN A 9 17.93 -6.26 -8.39
N LEU A 10 16.91 -5.75 -7.70
CA LEU A 10 16.93 -5.66 -6.24
C LEU A 10 16.50 -7.00 -5.63
N SER A 11 17.24 -7.49 -4.65
CA SER A 11 16.84 -8.67 -3.90
C SER A 11 15.56 -8.40 -3.11
N LYS A 12 14.79 -9.44 -2.79
CA LYS A 12 13.60 -9.29 -1.94
C LYS A 12 13.95 -8.70 -0.58
N GLU A 13 15.08 -9.11 -0.02
CA GLU A 13 15.57 -8.62 1.27
C GLU A 13 15.89 -7.12 1.21
N ASP A 14 16.65 -6.68 0.20
CA ASP A 14 16.98 -5.27 0.04
C ASP A 14 15.73 -4.43 -0.23
N TRP A 15 14.79 -4.93 -1.03
CA TRP A 15 13.50 -4.27 -1.24
C TRP A 15 12.75 -4.06 0.09
N LEU A 16 12.72 -5.06 0.96
CA LEU A 16 12.14 -4.95 2.30
C LEU A 16 12.91 -3.94 3.16
N ARG A 17 14.26 -3.92 3.11
CA ARG A 17 15.09 -2.94 3.82
C ARG A 17 14.77 -1.50 3.41
N TYR A 18 14.69 -1.23 2.11
CA TYR A 18 14.32 0.11 1.62
C TYR A 18 12.93 0.54 2.10
N ARG A 19 11.98 -0.36 2.13
CA ARG A 19 10.62 -0.07 2.62
C ARG A 19 10.57 0.26 4.12
N LYS A 20 11.52 -0.20 4.91
CA LYS A 20 11.65 0.15 6.34
C LYS A 20 12.13 1.59 6.55
N CYS A 21 12.79 2.20 5.58
CA CYS A 21 13.33 3.56 5.69
C CYS A 21 12.25 4.67 5.62
N GLY A 22 11.00 4.33 5.44
CA GLY A 22 9.88 5.28 5.38
C GLY A 22 8.53 4.59 5.47
N ILE A 23 7.47 5.34 5.26
CA ILE A 23 6.09 4.87 5.22
C ILE A 23 5.73 4.51 3.77
N THR A 24 5.12 3.35 3.57
CA THR A 24 4.70 2.86 2.26
C THR A 24 3.18 2.82 2.14
N GLY A 25 2.64 2.69 0.92
CA GLY A 25 1.19 2.68 0.69
C GLY A 25 0.42 1.63 1.51
N THR A 26 1.01 0.45 1.71
CA THR A 26 0.39 -0.59 2.54
C THR A 26 0.41 -0.27 4.04
N ASP A 27 1.31 0.61 4.49
CA ASP A 27 1.37 1.05 5.88
C ASP A 27 0.29 2.09 6.19
N ALA A 28 -0.08 2.93 5.20
CA ALA A 28 -1.07 3.99 5.34
C ALA A 28 -2.38 3.52 5.98
N GLY A 29 -2.98 2.47 5.42
CA GLY A 29 -4.22 1.90 5.95
C GLY A 29 -4.09 1.36 7.38
N ALA A 30 -2.93 0.80 7.73
CA ALA A 30 -2.67 0.28 9.07
C ALA A 30 -2.47 1.40 10.09
N ILE A 31 -1.71 2.45 9.74
CA ILE A 31 -1.50 3.64 10.58
C ILE A 31 -2.83 4.34 10.90
N LEU A 32 -3.75 4.36 9.93
CA LEU A 32 -5.09 4.94 10.11
C LEU A 32 -6.07 4.02 10.86
N GLY A 33 -5.70 2.78 11.19
CA GLY A 33 -6.60 1.80 11.80
C GLY A 33 -7.67 1.24 10.84
N LEU A 34 -7.48 1.37 9.54
CA LEU A 34 -8.41 0.95 8.50
C LEU A 34 -8.09 -0.43 7.92
N ASN A 35 -6.89 -0.96 8.19
CA ASN A 35 -6.45 -2.23 7.64
C ASN A 35 -6.86 -3.38 8.57
N PRO A 36 -7.71 -4.33 8.12
CA PRO A 36 -8.17 -5.45 8.94
C PRO A 36 -7.10 -6.54 9.14
N TYR A 37 -5.98 -6.46 8.42
CA TYR A 37 -4.92 -7.49 8.40
C TYR A 37 -3.63 -7.04 9.06
N ARG A 38 -3.47 -5.73 9.31
CA ARG A 38 -2.24 -5.16 9.88
C ARG A 38 -2.59 -3.93 10.72
N SER A 39 -2.07 -3.88 11.94
CA SER A 39 -2.26 -2.75 12.86
C SER A 39 -1.12 -1.72 12.77
N ALA A 40 -1.34 -0.52 13.31
CA ALA A 40 -0.29 0.50 13.46
C ALA A 40 0.88 -0.02 14.32
N PHE A 41 0.60 -0.84 15.34
CA PHE A 41 1.64 -1.46 16.18
C PHE A 41 2.53 -2.42 15.37
N GLN A 42 1.97 -3.20 14.45
CA GLN A 42 2.76 -4.08 13.58
C GLN A 42 3.61 -3.29 12.59
N VAL A 43 3.11 -2.15 12.08
CA VAL A 43 3.91 -1.23 11.27
C VAL A 43 5.06 -0.65 12.08
N TYR A 44 4.78 -0.16 13.28
CA TYR A 44 5.78 0.36 14.21
C TYR A 44 6.88 -0.67 14.46
N HIS A 45 6.51 -1.88 14.89
CA HIS A 45 7.45 -2.96 15.19
C HIS A 45 8.31 -3.34 13.98
N ASP A 46 7.71 -3.40 12.78
CA ASP A 46 8.43 -3.63 11.54
C ASP A 46 9.47 -2.52 11.28
N LYS A 47 9.12 -1.25 11.48
CA LYS A 47 10.03 -0.12 11.21
C LYS A 47 11.23 -0.06 12.16
N ILE A 48 11.05 -0.36 13.45
CA ILE A 48 12.13 -0.28 14.45
C ILE A 48 12.99 -1.55 14.54
N SER A 49 12.47 -2.70 14.12
CA SER A 49 13.18 -3.98 14.22
C SER A 49 14.32 -4.08 13.21
N ASP A 50 15.47 -4.60 13.60
CA ASP A 50 16.56 -4.97 12.68
C ASP A 50 16.20 -6.20 11.82
N THR A 51 15.24 -7.00 12.26
CA THR A 51 14.81 -8.20 11.57
C THR A 51 14.01 -7.85 10.30
N ILE A 52 14.35 -8.51 9.20
CA ILE A 52 13.58 -8.43 7.96
C ILE A 52 12.54 -9.55 7.97
N TRP A 53 11.28 -9.16 8.18
CA TRP A 53 10.16 -10.10 8.15
C TRP A 53 9.74 -10.37 6.71
N ASN A 54 10.09 -11.54 6.21
CA ASN A 54 9.62 -11.99 4.89
C ASN A 54 8.37 -12.87 5.06
N ILE A 55 7.26 -12.22 5.43
CA ILE A 55 5.96 -12.90 5.53
C ILE A 55 5.41 -13.07 4.12
N ASP A 56 5.08 -14.29 3.77
CA ASP A 56 4.46 -14.64 2.49
C ASP A 56 3.40 -15.72 2.71
N ASN A 57 2.36 -15.70 1.89
CA ASN A 57 1.32 -16.70 1.87
C ASN A 57 0.77 -16.87 0.44
N GLU A 58 -0.06 -17.89 0.25
CA GLU A 58 -0.59 -18.22 -1.07
C GLU A 58 -1.40 -17.08 -1.70
N ALA A 59 -2.18 -16.31 -0.92
CA ALA A 59 -2.93 -15.17 -1.44
C ALA A 59 -1.99 -14.05 -1.94
N MET A 60 -0.91 -13.78 -1.20
CA MET A 60 0.11 -12.80 -1.61
C MET A 60 0.87 -13.27 -2.87
N ARG A 61 1.17 -14.56 -2.95
CA ARG A 61 1.78 -15.17 -4.13
C ARG A 61 0.88 -15.03 -5.35
N GLN A 62 -0.38 -15.44 -5.25
CA GLN A 62 -1.36 -15.31 -6.33
C GLN A 62 -1.54 -13.84 -6.76
N GLY A 63 -1.53 -12.90 -5.81
CA GLY A 63 -1.57 -11.47 -6.11
C GLY A 63 -0.43 -11.05 -7.03
N ARG A 64 0.80 -11.46 -6.71
CA ARG A 64 1.99 -11.15 -7.53
C ARG A 64 1.95 -11.84 -8.90
N ASP A 65 1.57 -13.12 -8.94
CA ASP A 65 1.55 -13.92 -10.16
C ASP A 65 0.49 -13.41 -11.15
N LEU A 66 -0.61 -12.84 -10.65
CA LEU A 66 -1.72 -12.35 -11.45
C LEU A 66 -1.70 -10.83 -11.70
N GLU A 67 -0.76 -10.09 -11.14
CA GLU A 67 -0.65 -8.64 -11.29
C GLU A 67 -0.57 -8.22 -12.76
N ASP A 68 0.25 -8.91 -13.57
CA ASP A 68 0.36 -8.64 -15.01
C ASP A 68 -0.97 -8.90 -15.73
N TYR A 69 -1.68 -9.95 -15.35
CA TYR A 69 -2.99 -10.27 -15.92
C TYR A 69 -4.04 -9.19 -15.59
N VAL A 70 -4.09 -8.72 -14.34
CA VAL A 70 -4.98 -7.62 -13.96
C VAL A 70 -4.66 -6.35 -14.74
N ALA A 71 -3.37 -6.02 -14.90
CA ALA A 71 -2.93 -4.87 -15.68
C ALA A 71 -3.28 -4.98 -17.17
N GLN A 72 -3.20 -6.18 -17.74
CA GLN A 72 -3.64 -6.46 -19.12
C GLN A 72 -5.16 -6.24 -19.24
N ARG A 73 -5.94 -6.83 -18.34
CA ARG A 73 -7.41 -6.69 -18.33
C ARG A 73 -7.86 -5.24 -18.16
N PHE A 74 -7.13 -4.45 -17.33
CA PHE A 74 -7.33 -3.00 -17.22
C PHE A 74 -7.12 -2.31 -18.58
N THR A 75 -6.03 -2.64 -19.28
CA THR A 75 -5.73 -2.05 -20.59
C THR A 75 -6.80 -2.41 -21.62
N GLU A 76 -7.26 -3.66 -21.64
CA GLU A 76 -8.34 -4.11 -22.53
C GLU A 76 -9.66 -3.35 -22.28
N ALA A 77 -10.01 -3.14 -21.00
CA ALA A 77 -11.25 -2.49 -20.61
C ALA A 77 -11.25 -0.96 -20.82
N THR A 78 -10.08 -0.31 -20.69
CA THR A 78 -9.99 1.16 -20.69
C THR A 78 -9.31 1.74 -21.91
N GLY A 79 -8.55 0.95 -22.68
CA GLY A 79 -7.66 1.43 -23.74
C GLY A 79 -6.38 2.13 -23.24
N LEU A 80 -6.21 2.30 -21.91
CA LEU A 80 -5.05 2.97 -21.33
C LEU A 80 -3.85 2.02 -21.29
N LYS A 81 -2.76 2.42 -21.93
CA LYS A 81 -1.51 1.65 -21.87
C LYS A 81 -0.81 1.86 -20.53
N VAL A 82 -0.30 0.78 -19.95
CA VAL A 82 0.42 0.82 -18.68
C VAL A 82 1.84 0.28 -18.83
N ARG A 83 2.72 0.67 -17.93
CA ARG A 83 4.07 0.14 -17.80
C ARG A 83 4.40 -0.14 -16.34
N ARG A 84 5.24 -1.12 -16.07
CA ARG A 84 5.76 -1.36 -14.70
C ARG A 84 6.52 -0.14 -14.21
N ALA A 85 6.39 0.19 -12.95
CA ALA A 85 7.11 1.30 -12.33
C ALA A 85 8.59 0.94 -12.11
N ASN A 86 8.88 -0.32 -11.74
CA ASN A 86 10.22 -0.90 -11.53
C ASN A 86 11.14 -0.05 -10.63
N ALA A 87 10.58 0.61 -9.63
CA ALA A 87 11.33 1.42 -8.69
C ALA A 87 10.55 1.66 -7.40
N ILE A 88 11.28 1.89 -6.32
CA ILE A 88 10.74 2.59 -5.15
C ILE A 88 10.92 4.08 -5.42
N TYR A 89 9.84 4.83 -5.25
CA TYR A 89 9.79 6.28 -5.36
C TYR A 89 9.71 6.91 -3.98
N GLN A 90 10.19 8.15 -3.90
CA GLN A 90 10.15 8.97 -2.69
C GLN A 90 9.48 10.30 -3.02
N SER A 91 8.63 10.79 -2.15
CA SER A 91 8.10 12.14 -2.25
C SER A 91 9.24 13.17 -2.11
N GLU A 92 9.22 14.21 -2.95
CA GLU A 92 10.19 15.32 -2.85
C GLU A 92 9.82 16.28 -1.73
N GLU A 93 8.53 16.47 -1.47
CA GLU A 93 8.00 17.35 -0.43
C GLU A 93 7.99 16.67 0.94
N HIS A 94 7.73 15.36 0.97
CA HIS A 94 7.60 14.54 2.19
C HIS A 94 8.52 13.32 2.13
N PRO A 95 9.84 13.46 2.40
CA PRO A 95 10.83 12.40 2.15
C PRO A 95 10.62 11.10 2.94
N LEU A 96 9.77 11.09 3.95
CA LEU A 96 9.37 9.90 4.69
C LEU A 96 8.40 9.01 3.91
N LEU A 97 7.71 9.56 2.90
CA LEU A 97 6.72 8.83 2.12
C LEU A 97 7.38 8.14 0.94
N LEU A 98 7.28 6.83 0.91
CA LEU A 98 7.82 5.95 -0.11
C LEU A 98 6.71 5.19 -0.82
N ALA A 99 6.88 4.92 -2.10
CA ALA A 99 5.93 4.10 -2.85
C ALA A 99 6.61 3.18 -3.86
N ASP A 100 6.13 1.97 -3.96
CA ASP A 100 6.41 1.00 -5.00
C ASP A 100 5.10 0.74 -5.76
N PHE A 101 4.93 1.41 -6.86
CA PHE A 101 3.72 1.35 -7.68
C PHE A 101 3.72 0.10 -8.57
N ASP A 102 2.56 -0.52 -8.73
CA ASP A 102 2.42 -1.64 -9.68
C ASP A 102 2.64 -1.15 -11.12
N ARG A 103 1.86 -0.15 -11.55
CA ARG A 103 1.92 0.39 -12.91
C ARG A 103 1.81 1.91 -12.93
N LEU A 104 2.37 2.50 -13.98
CA LEU A 104 2.18 3.88 -14.35
C LEU A 104 1.46 3.95 -15.71
N ILE A 105 0.52 4.87 -15.86
CA ILE A 105 -0.19 5.10 -17.12
C ILE A 105 0.75 5.82 -18.10
N VAL A 106 0.88 5.30 -19.30
CA VAL A 106 1.76 5.89 -20.32
C VAL A 106 1.19 7.22 -20.80
N GLY A 107 2.00 8.27 -20.71
CA GLY A 107 1.63 9.61 -21.19
C GLY A 107 0.71 10.40 -20.26
N GLN A 108 0.44 9.93 -19.05
CA GLN A 108 -0.42 10.62 -18.08
C GLN A 108 0.25 10.68 -16.70
N LYS A 109 -0.13 11.68 -15.90
CA LYS A 109 0.17 11.76 -14.47
C LYS A 109 -0.84 10.91 -13.69
N ALA A 110 -0.76 9.61 -13.87
CA ALA A 110 -1.65 8.63 -13.27
C ALA A 110 -0.95 7.29 -13.06
N GLY A 111 -1.40 6.53 -12.10
CA GLY A 111 -0.94 5.17 -11.85
C GLY A 111 -2.10 4.17 -11.75
N LEU A 112 -1.75 2.91 -11.62
CA LEU A 112 -2.68 1.80 -11.46
C LEU A 112 -2.20 0.90 -10.33
N GLU A 113 -3.09 0.58 -9.42
CA GLU A 113 -2.96 -0.47 -8.42
C GLU A 113 -3.77 -1.68 -8.85
N CYS A 114 -3.16 -2.86 -8.84
CA CYS A 114 -3.76 -4.12 -9.24
C CYS A 114 -4.13 -4.95 -8.01
N LYS A 115 -5.36 -5.44 -7.94
CA LYS A 115 -5.83 -6.29 -6.84
C LYS A 115 -6.47 -7.57 -7.34
N THR A 116 -6.19 -8.67 -6.65
CA THR A 116 -6.94 -9.92 -6.76
C THR A 116 -7.84 -10.05 -5.54
N VAL A 117 -9.10 -10.40 -5.75
CA VAL A 117 -10.14 -10.41 -4.72
C VAL A 117 -10.84 -11.74 -4.68
N SER A 118 -10.94 -12.33 -3.48
CA SER A 118 -11.74 -13.53 -3.26
C SER A 118 -13.22 -13.26 -3.59
N PRO A 119 -13.94 -14.20 -4.21
CA PRO A 119 -15.38 -14.09 -4.46
C PRO A 119 -16.21 -13.78 -3.20
N PHE A 120 -15.73 -14.23 -2.03
CA PHE A 120 -16.37 -13.99 -0.73
C PHE A 120 -16.24 -12.54 -0.22
N SER A 121 -15.41 -11.73 -0.85
CA SER A 121 -15.23 -10.31 -0.54
C SER A 121 -15.77 -9.39 -1.61
N ALA A 122 -16.56 -9.91 -2.56
CA ALA A 122 -17.12 -9.14 -3.67
C ALA A 122 -18.02 -7.99 -3.21
N ASP A 123 -18.77 -8.19 -2.12
CA ASP A 123 -19.65 -7.20 -1.51
C ASP A 123 -18.91 -5.91 -1.08
N LYS A 124 -17.64 -6.02 -0.73
CA LYS A 124 -16.79 -4.89 -0.36
C LYS A 124 -16.43 -4.00 -1.56
N TRP A 125 -16.65 -4.47 -2.77
CA TRP A 125 -16.40 -3.77 -4.04
C TRP A 125 -17.68 -3.43 -4.81
N ALA A 126 -18.84 -3.86 -4.32
CA ALA A 126 -20.12 -3.57 -4.93
C ALA A 126 -20.51 -2.09 -4.79
N ASP A 127 -21.40 -1.62 -5.67
CA ASP A 127 -21.99 -0.27 -5.63
C ASP A 127 -20.96 0.87 -5.61
N GLY A 128 -19.84 0.69 -6.30
CA GLY A 128 -18.78 1.71 -6.38
C GLY A 128 -17.91 1.81 -5.12
N LYS A 129 -18.03 0.87 -4.20
CA LYS A 129 -17.23 0.85 -2.96
C LYS A 129 -15.79 0.42 -3.23
N ILE A 130 -14.89 0.96 -2.43
CA ILE A 130 -13.49 0.53 -2.35
C ILE A 130 -13.19 0.31 -0.86
N PRO A 131 -12.60 -0.82 -0.45
CA PRO A 131 -12.19 -1.02 0.94
C PRO A 131 -11.29 0.11 1.44
N ALA A 132 -11.57 0.62 2.64
CA ALA A 132 -10.95 1.84 3.16
C ALA A 132 -9.42 1.78 3.22
N HIS A 133 -8.83 0.61 3.50
CA HIS A 133 -7.37 0.44 3.50
C HIS A 133 -6.74 0.54 2.10
N TYR A 134 -7.45 0.14 1.03
CA TYR A 134 -6.99 0.35 -0.33
C TYR A 134 -7.17 1.81 -0.78
N MET A 135 -8.23 2.48 -0.31
CA MET A 135 -8.37 3.91 -0.53
C MET A 135 -7.23 4.69 0.14
N ALA A 136 -6.85 4.33 1.38
CA ALA A 136 -5.69 4.92 2.05
C ALA A 136 -4.38 4.67 1.28
N GLN A 137 -4.17 3.46 0.77
CA GLN A 137 -3.01 3.11 -0.06
C GLN A 137 -2.94 3.98 -1.31
N VAL A 138 -4.04 4.14 -2.03
CA VAL A 138 -4.09 4.95 -3.26
C VAL A 138 -3.89 6.44 -2.97
N ASN A 139 -4.46 6.96 -1.88
CA ASN A 139 -4.24 8.34 -1.46
C ASN A 139 -2.77 8.58 -1.08
N HIS A 140 -2.12 7.63 -0.42
CA HIS A 140 -0.69 7.68 -0.18
C HIS A 140 0.11 7.76 -1.50
N TYR A 141 -0.27 7.00 -2.52
CA TYR A 141 0.37 7.07 -3.83
C TYR A 141 0.19 8.43 -4.51
N LEU A 142 -0.98 9.04 -4.38
CA LEU A 142 -1.23 10.41 -4.86
C LEU A 142 -0.36 11.43 -4.10
N ALA A 143 -0.21 11.27 -2.77
CA ALA A 143 0.66 12.11 -1.95
C ALA A 143 2.15 11.98 -2.33
N VAL A 144 2.63 10.77 -2.61
CA VAL A 144 4.02 10.54 -3.02
C VAL A 144 4.27 11.05 -4.44
N SER A 145 3.36 10.78 -5.36
CA SER A 145 3.56 11.04 -6.78
C SER A 145 3.28 12.49 -7.18
N GLY A 146 2.34 13.16 -6.51
CA GLY A 146 1.78 14.44 -6.95
C GLY A 146 0.99 14.29 -8.26
N PHE A 147 0.43 13.12 -8.55
CA PHE A 147 -0.35 12.85 -9.75
C PHE A 147 -1.80 13.32 -9.59
N ASP A 148 -2.47 13.51 -10.73
CA ASP A 148 -3.83 14.04 -10.77
C ASP A 148 -4.88 12.99 -10.37
N CYS A 149 -4.58 11.70 -10.64
CA CYS A 149 -5.47 10.57 -10.31
C CYS A 149 -4.71 9.26 -10.20
N TRP A 150 -5.39 8.28 -9.61
CA TRP A 150 -4.94 6.89 -9.54
C TRP A 150 -6.08 5.95 -9.92
N TYR A 151 -5.75 4.85 -10.59
CA TYR A 151 -6.71 3.79 -10.85
C TYR A 151 -6.48 2.63 -9.88
N ILE A 152 -7.55 1.97 -9.49
CA ILE A 152 -7.50 0.67 -8.84
C ILE A 152 -8.32 -0.31 -9.69
N ALA A 153 -7.72 -1.44 -10.05
CA ALA A 153 -8.36 -2.51 -10.77
C ALA A 153 -8.38 -3.76 -9.88
N ALA A 154 -9.57 -4.21 -9.54
CA ALA A 154 -9.80 -5.37 -8.68
C ALA A 154 -10.42 -6.51 -9.49
N LEU A 155 -9.66 -7.58 -9.71
CA LEU A 155 -10.14 -8.81 -10.31
C LEU A 155 -10.80 -9.68 -9.25
N ILE A 156 -12.14 -9.73 -9.27
CA ILE A 156 -12.93 -10.60 -8.41
C ILE A 156 -13.00 -11.98 -9.07
N PHE A 157 -12.35 -12.98 -8.48
CA PHE A 157 -12.25 -14.31 -9.09
C PHE A 157 -13.60 -14.92 -9.43
N GLY A 158 -13.71 -15.40 -10.68
CA GLY A 158 -14.92 -16.03 -11.18
C GLY A 158 -16.12 -15.09 -11.37
N LYS A 159 -15.92 -13.77 -11.20
CA LYS A 159 -16.99 -12.76 -11.35
C LYS A 159 -16.64 -11.70 -12.39
N GLU A 160 -15.90 -10.67 -11.99
CA GLU A 160 -15.70 -9.47 -12.80
C GLU A 160 -14.39 -8.76 -12.50
N LEU A 161 -14.03 -7.82 -13.36
CA LEU A 161 -13.00 -6.81 -13.13
C LEU A 161 -13.69 -5.48 -12.76
N VAL A 162 -13.48 -5.02 -11.55
CA VAL A 162 -13.96 -3.72 -11.06
C VAL A 162 -12.86 -2.69 -11.24
N ILE A 163 -13.15 -1.54 -11.86
CA ILE A 163 -12.18 -0.46 -12.07
C ILE A 163 -12.73 0.83 -11.49
N HIS A 164 -11.94 1.48 -10.65
CA HIS A 164 -12.24 2.82 -10.14
C HIS A 164 -11.13 3.79 -10.51
N LYS A 165 -11.51 4.99 -10.95
CA LYS A 165 -10.63 6.14 -11.06
C LYS A 165 -10.79 6.99 -9.81
N ILE A 166 -9.70 7.22 -9.10
CA ILE A 166 -9.67 7.94 -7.83
C ILE A 166 -8.96 9.27 -8.06
N THR A 167 -9.65 10.34 -7.71
CA THR A 167 -9.09 11.68 -7.52
C THR A 167 -9.34 12.07 -6.08
N THR A 168 -8.41 12.77 -5.45
CA THR A 168 -8.53 13.06 -4.03
C THR A 168 -8.39 14.55 -3.78
N ASP A 169 -9.19 15.07 -2.87
CA ASP A 169 -9.09 16.43 -2.38
C ASP A 169 -7.76 16.65 -1.66
N LYS A 170 -7.17 17.84 -1.83
CA LYS A 170 -5.90 18.22 -1.18
C LYS A 170 -6.00 18.18 0.35
N GLU A 171 -7.14 18.49 0.91
CA GLU A 171 -7.36 18.43 2.35
C GLU A 171 -7.25 17.00 2.88
N VAL A 172 -7.84 16.04 2.17
CA VAL A 172 -7.74 14.59 2.50
C VAL A 172 -6.30 14.11 2.41
N LEU A 173 -5.57 14.52 1.37
CA LEU A 173 -4.14 14.17 1.24
C LEU A 173 -3.29 14.80 2.36
N ASN A 174 -3.49 16.07 2.67
CA ASN A 174 -2.78 16.76 3.74
C ASN A 174 -3.05 16.10 5.11
N ASN A 175 -4.29 15.70 5.38
CA ASN A 175 -4.65 15.00 6.61
C ASN A 175 -3.98 13.62 6.69
N LEU A 176 -3.92 12.88 5.59
CA LEU A 176 -3.21 11.60 5.52
C LEU A 176 -1.71 11.79 5.81
N ILE A 177 -1.07 12.69 5.09
CA ILE A 177 0.36 13.02 5.24
C ILE A 177 0.66 13.41 6.70
N ALA A 178 -0.14 14.31 7.29
CA ALA A 178 0.05 14.74 8.67
C ALA A 178 -0.02 13.57 9.67
N ARG A 179 -0.92 12.60 9.45
CA ARG A 179 -1.03 11.40 10.30
C ARG A 179 0.13 10.45 10.12
N GLU A 180 0.60 10.26 8.90
CA GLU A 180 1.76 9.43 8.60
C GLU A 180 3.05 10.03 9.19
N GLU A 181 3.28 11.34 9.01
CA GLU A 181 4.41 12.07 9.59
C GLU A 181 4.35 12.08 11.13
N HIS A 182 3.15 12.25 11.72
CA HIS A 182 2.94 12.16 13.16
C HIS A 182 3.33 10.79 13.69
N PHE A 183 2.87 9.71 13.03
CA PHE A 183 3.21 8.35 13.41
C PHE A 183 4.73 8.12 13.38
N TRP A 184 5.40 8.57 12.32
CA TRP A 184 6.85 8.43 12.22
C TRP A 184 7.57 9.20 13.32
N LYS A 185 7.23 10.47 13.51
CA LYS A 185 7.88 11.39 14.44
C LYS A 185 7.67 11.00 15.92
N TYR A 186 6.49 10.53 16.28
CA TYR A 186 6.13 10.30 17.68
C TYR A 186 6.10 8.84 18.10
N ASN A 187 6.14 7.92 17.15
CA ASN A 187 6.21 6.49 17.46
C ASN A 187 7.52 5.88 16.96
N VAL A 188 7.81 5.96 15.66
CA VAL A 188 8.96 5.25 15.07
C VAL A 188 10.30 5.85 15.54
N MET A 189 10.50 7.16 15.40
CA MET A 189 11.78 7.80 15.77
C MET A 189 12.15 7.68 17.25
N PRO A 190 11.23 7.89 18.20
CA PRO A 190 11.54 7.77 19.62
C PRO A 190 11.37 6.34 20.15
N GLU A 191 11.00 5.37 19.29
CA GLU A 191 10.72 3.98 19.65
C GLU A 191 9.61 3.85 20.72
N ILE A 192 8.57 4.69 20.62
CA ILE A 192 7.40 4.65 21.50
C ILE A 192 6.24 3.96 20.76
N PRO A 193 5.72 2.82 21.25
CA PRO A 193 4.66 2.11 20.55
C PRO A 193 3.39 2.95 20.45
N PRO A 194 2.65 2.89 19.33
CA PRO A 194 1.35 3.54 19.21
C PRO A 194 0.34 2.89 20.13
N VAL A 195 -0.67 3.66 20.56
CA VAL A 195 -1.78 3.15 21.37
C VAL A 195 -2.55 2.10 20.56
N PRO A 196 -2.84 0.91 21.13
CA PRO A 196 -3.65 -0.10 20.45
C PRO A 196 -5.02 0.45 20.07
N THR A 197 -5.38 0.35 18.81
CA THR A 197 -6.68 0.81 18.26
C THR A 197 -7.56 -0.40 18.04
N GLY A 198 -7.96 -1.18 18.93
CA GLY A 198 -8.96 -2.28 18.88
C GLY A 198 -9.17 -3.08 17.58
N SER A 199 -8.56 -2.67 16.48
CA SER A 199 -8.48 -3.37 15.20
C SER A 199 -7.22 -4.26 15.18
N GLU A 200 -7.04 -5.07 16.22
CA GLU A 200 -5.94 -6.02 16.28
C GLU A 200 -6.22 -7.16 15.31
N GLY A 201 -5.80 -6.99 14.08
CA GLY A 201 -5.79 -8.05 13.10
C GLY A 201 -4.95 -9.21 13.59
N GLY A 202 -5.60 -10.21 14.19
CA GLY A 202 -5.13 -11.57 14.26
C GLY A 202 -4.01 -11.92 15.23
N TYR A 203 -3.54 -11.04 16.13
CA TYR A 203 -2.65 -11.45 17.21
C TYR A 203 -3.46 -11.87 18.44
N THR A 204 -3.32 -13.14 18.82
CA THR A 204 -3.71 -13.59 20.14
C THR A 204 -2.72 -13.02 21.19
N ALA A 205 -3.17 -12.82 22.41
CA ALA A 205 -2.34 -12.31 23.52
C ALA A 205 -1.00 -13.05 23.71
N ASP A 206 -0.91 -14.27 23.22
CA ASP A 206 0.28 -15.13 23.26
C ASP A 206 1.39 -14.70 22.26
N GLN A 207 1.01 -14.09 21.14
CA GLN A 207 1.98 -13.59 20.14
C GLN A 207 2.53 -12.20 20.52
N SER A 208 1.81 -11.41 21.29
CA SER A 208 2.30 -10.13 21.84
C SER A 208 3.45 -10.35 22.84
N ALA A 209 3.42 -11.46 23.59
CA ALA A 209 4.46 -11.79 24.56
C ALA A 209 5.78 -12.26 23.92
N VAL A 210 5.74 -12.75 22.67
CA VAL A 210 6.94 -13.16 21.91
C VAL A 210 7.63 -11.96 21.25
N LEU A 211 6.88 -10.87 20.99
CA LEU A 211 7.40 -9.65 20.35
C LEU A 211 8.02 -8.66 21.36
N CYS A 212 7.88 -8.90 22.67
CA CYS A 212 8.42 -8.06 23.74
C CYS A 212 9.65 -8.69 24.46
N ARG A 213 10.32 -9.68 23.86
CA ARG A 213 11.58 -10.25 24.38
C ARG A 213 12.72 -10.08 23.41
#